data_1372833d1de409cb5d79d9781bdf9757
#
_entry.id   1372833d1de409cb5d79d9781bdf9757
#
_cell.length_a   1.000
_cell.length_b   1.000
_cell.length_c   1.000
_cell.angle_alpha   90.00
_cell.angle_beta   90.00
_cell.angle_gamma   90.00
#
_symmetry.space_group_name_H-M   'P 1'
#
loop_
_entity.id
_entity.type
_entity.pdbx_description
1 polymer ?
#
loop_
_entity_poly.entity_id
_entity_poly.type
_entity_poly.pdbx_seq_one_letter_code
_entity_poly.pdbx_strand_id
1 'polypeptide(L)'
;MRLLHTADWQIGRQYGRFAPEDALALAEARFSAVERLARLATEQAVAAVLVAGDVFDAQTVSDRTVRRLFNAMQGFSGPWILIPGNHDAALAESVWHRAKRLGAIPTHVEVLLEPGVYAFPQSGIAVLAAPLTQRQTSADLTAWFDNAESPEGLLRLGLAHGSVQGQLADDIDSPNPIAAERAARARLDYLALGDWHGLKRIDERTWYSGTPEQERFKNNGAGQALIVDFEQSGQPPRVTAHQVGEFQWRQWQETLGVDSDIDRLIERLEALPAPAVLALNLAGDTDLAGHQRLIQALAEAEARHRSVQYDLSALRLQPTDADVAALDADGYLGDVIDELRAQQSLHDDEASRDALVLLAGLLRERLPQAASSAEESALGMGTLEREDNA
;
A
#
# COMPACT_ATOMS: atom_id res chain seq x y z
N MET A 1 17.98 13.44 21.83
CA MET A 1 17.10 12.27 22.10
C MET A 1 16.38 11.91 20.83
N ARG A 2 16.08 10.60 20.60
CA ARG A 2 15.42 10.13 19.38
C ARG A 2 14.18 9.31 19.73
N LEU A 3 13.08 9.52 18.98
CA LEU A 3 11.84 8.74 19.08
C LEU A 3 11.45 8.22 17.69
N LEU A 4 10.63 7.16 17.66
CA LEU A 4 9.95 6.71 16.46
C LEU A 4 8.45 7.04 16.59
N HIS A 5 7.85 7.65 15.56
CA HIS A 5 6.42 7.91 15.47
C HIS A 5 5.81 7.13 14.32
N THR A 6 4.75 6.41 14.61
CA THR A 6 3.94 5.61 13.68
C THR A 6 2.47 5.64 14.08
N ALA A 7 1.56 5.28 13.17
CA ALA A 7 0.11 5.24 13.40
C ALA A 7 -0.57 4.32 12.37
N ASP A 8 -1.85 4.11 12.50
CA ASP A 8 -2.74 3.54 11.48
C ASP A 8 -2.24 2.16 10.97
N TRP A 9 -1.86 1.28 11.88
CA TRP A 9 -1.38 -0.06 11.54
C TRP A 9 -2.47 -0.94 10.94
N GLN A 10 -3.72 -0.73 11.32
CA GLN A 10 -4.90 -1.40 10.77
C GLN A 10 -4.75 -2.94 10.75
N ILE A 11 -4.21 -3.51 11.84
CA ILE A 11 -4.00 -4.96 11.97
C ILE A 11 -5.35 -5.69 11.96
N GLY A 12 -5.46 -6.69 11.08
CA GLY A 12 -6.70 -7.43 10.86
C GLY A 12 -7.55 -6.91 9.69
N ARG A 13 -7.05 -5.92 8.95
CA ARG A 13 -7.70 -5.39 7.76
C ARG A 13 -7.94 -6.47 6.72
N GLN A 14 -9.15 -6.45 6.14
CA GLN A 14 -9.57 -7.34 5.07
C GLN A 14 -9.37 -6.67 3.71
N TYR A 15 -8.83 -7.43 2.76
CA TYR A 15 -8.59 -6.98 1.38
C TYR A 15 -9.55 -7.66 0.40
N GLY A 16 -10.85 -7.66 0.69
CA GLY A 16 -11.87 -8.45 -0.02
C GLY A 16 -12.05 -8.15 -1.52
N ARG A 17 -11.46 -7.08 -2.04
CA ARG A 17 -11.44 -6.77 -3.48
C ARG A 17 -10.29 -7.44 -4.25
N PHE A 18 -9.37 -8.10 -3.54
CA PHE A 18 -8.24 -8.82 -4.13
C PHE A 18 -8.51 -10.32 -4.17
N ALA A 19 -7.80 -11.04 -5.03
CA ALA A 19 -7.79 -12.50 -5.01
C ALA A 19 -7.36 -13.00 -3.61
N PRO A 20 -7.85 -14.18 -3.15
CA PRO A 20 -7.59 -14.65 -1.78
C PRO A 20 -6.11 -14.72 -1.41
N GLU A 21 -5.25 -15.13 -2.34
CA GLU A 21 -3.80 -15.20 -2.17
C GLU A 21 -3.14 -13.82 -1.99
N ASP A 22 -3.60 -12.83 -2.76
CA ASP A 22 -3.14 -11.45 -2.64
C ASP A 22 -3.64 -10.82 -1.35
N ALA A 23 -4.92 -10.99 -1.04
CA ALA A 23 -5.54 -10.50 0.18
C ALA A 23 -4.80 -10.98 1.44
N LEU A 24 -4.41 -12.27 1.46
CA LEU A 24 -3.63 -12.84 2.55
C LEU A 24 -2.25 -12.19 2.68
N ALA A 25 -1.53 -12.06 1.57
CA ALA A 25 -0.19 -11.47 1.58
C ALA A 25 -0.22 -9.98 1.99
N LEU A 26 -1.20 -9.21 1.52
CA LEU A 26 -1.41 -7.82 1.91
C LEU A 26 -1.74 -7.68 3.41
N ALA A 27 -2.52 -8.61 3.98
CA ALA A 27 -2.80 -8.64 5.41
C ALA A 27 -1.57 -9.03 6.24
N GLU A 28 -0.75 -9.99 5.76
CA GLU A 28 0.50 -10.40 6.41
C GLU A 28 1.56 -9.28 6.39
N ALA A 29 1.64 -8.50 5.31
CA ALA A 29 2.58 -7.38 5.20
C ALA A 29 2.41 -6.35 6.32
N ARG A 30 1.21 -6.19 6.89
CA ARG A 30 0.99 -5.31 8.04
C ARG A 30 1.69 -5.79 9.30
N PHE A 31 1.73 -7.09 9.56
CA PHE A 31 2.52 -7.64 10.66
C PHE A 31 4.01 -7.48 10.39
N SER A 32 4.45 -7.77 9.18
CA SER A 32 5.84 -7.56 8.77
C SER A 32 6.26 -6.09 8.86
N ALA A 33 5.34 -5.14 8.64
CA ALA A 33 5.61 -3.72 8.84
C ALA A 33 5.88 -3.41 10.32
N VAL A 34 5.12 -3.99 11.27
CA VAL A 34 5.39 -3.84 12.71
C VAL A 34 6.75 -4.44 13.10
N GLU A 35 7.12 -5.58 12.54
CA GLU A 35 8.45 -6.17 12.74
C GLU A 35 9.57 -5.26 12.19
N ARG A 36 9.35 -4.61 11.04
CA ARG A 36 10.28 -3.62 10.48
C ARG A 36 10.37 -2.36 11.34
N LEU A 37 9.24 -1.89 11.90
CA LEU A 37 9.23 -0.79 12.88
C LEU A 37 10.07 -1.13 14.12
N ALA A 38 9.92 -2.33 14.68
CA ALA A 38 10.69 -2.79 15.83
C ALA A 38 12.20 -2.84 15.51
N ARG A 39 12.56 -3.33 14.33
CA ARG A 39 13.94 -3.34 13.86
C ARG A 39 14.49 -1.94 13.68
N LEU A 40 13.74 -1.05 12.99
CA LEU A 40 14.12 0.35 12.80
C LEU A 40 14.32 1.06 14.14
N ALA A 41 13.43 0.84 15.13
CA ALA A 41 13.56 1.41 16.47
C ALA A 41 14.85 0.98 17.15
N THR A 42 15.23 -0.29 17.02
CA THR A 42 16.47 -0.85 17.56
C THR A 42 17.70 -0.28 16.83
N GLU A 43 17.71 -0.29 15.50
CA GLU A 43 18.82 0.22 14.68
C GLU A 43 19.07 1.72 14.90
N GLN A 44 18.00 2.48 15.07
CA GLN A 44 18.06 3.92 15.31
C GLN A 44 18.28 4.27 16.79
N ALA A 45 18.35 3.27 17.68
CA ALA A 45 18.51 3.43 19.13
C ALA A 45 17.52 4.44 19.72
N VAL A 46 16.24 4.33 19.37
CA VAL A 46 15.21 5.25 19.86
C VAL A 46 14.94 5.03 21.35
N ALA A 47 14.59 6.10 22.06
CA ALA A 47 14.24 6.04 23.47
C ALA A 47 12.82 5.48 23.71
N ALA A 48 11.92 5.63 22.74
CA ALA A 48 10.56 5.10 22.75
C ALA A 48 9.96 5.10 21.34
N VAL A 49 8.90 4.29 21.15
CA VAL A 49 8.03 4.31 19.97
C VAL A 49 6.67 4.87 20.37
N LEU A 50 6.19 5.88 19.65
CA LEU A 50 4.86 6.47 19.78
C LEU A 50 3.95 5.92 18.69
N VAL A 51 2.79 5.38 19.07
CA VAL A 51 1.79 4.83 18.14
C VAL A 51 0.48 5.62 18.28
N ALA A 52 0.20 6.46 17.31
CA ALA A 52 -0.89 7.44 17.38
C ALA A 52 -2.24 6.87 16.89
N GLY A 53 -2.64 5.71 17.41
CA GLY A 53 -3.98 5.14 17.20
C GLY A 53 -4.12 4.22 15.99
N ASP A 54 -5.30 3.62 15.86
CA ASP A 54 -5.70 2.69 14.80
C ASP A 54 -4.72 1.53 14.60
N VAL A 55 -4.34 0.92 15.72
CA VAL A 55 -3.49 -0.27 15.73
C VAL A 55 -4.24 -1.47 15.15
N PHE A 56 -5.51 -1.63 15.49
CA PHE A 56 -6.39 -2.65 14.92
C PHE A 56 -7.42 -2.04 13.97
N ASP A 57 -7.69 -2.73 12.86
CA ASP A 57 -8.70 -2.32 11.87
C ASP A 57 -10.14 -2.39 12.41
N ALA A 58 -10.38 -3.20 13.44
CA ALA A 58 -11.70 -3.36 14.06
C ALA A 58 -11.61 -3.95 15.48
N GLN A 59 -12.66 -3.71 16.28
CA GLN A 59 -12.82 -4.28 17.62
C GLN A 59 -12.89 -5.82 17.62
N THR A 60 -13.32 -6.42 16.49
CA THR A 60 -13.66 -7.84 16.38
C THR A 60 -12.53 -8.74 15.88
N VAL A 61 -11.30 -8.23 15.82
CA VAL A 61 -10.14 -9.07 15.46
C VAL A 61 -10.00 -10.27 16.39
N SER A 62 -9.46 -11.39 15.88
CA SER A 62 -9.33 -12.62 16.68
C SER A 62 -8.28 -12.49 17.79
N ASP A 63 -8.39 -13.33 18.83
CA ASP A 63 -7.36 -13.41 19.90
C ASP A 63 -5.99 -13.80 19.34
N ARG A 64 -5.97 -14.63 18.28
CA ARG A 64 -4.74 -14.97 17.55
C ARG A 64 -4.12 -13.73 16.92
N THR A 65 -4.92 -12.87 16.28
CA THR A 65 -4.48 -11.60 15.70
C THR A 65 -3.87 -10.69 16.76
N VAL A 66 -4.55 -10.55 17.91
CA VAL A 66 -4.04 -9.77 19.05
C VAL A 66 -2.67 -10.28 19.51
N ARG A 67 -2.52 -11.59 19.75
CA ARG A 67 -1.22 -12.16 20.18
C ARG A 67 -0.13 -12.00 19.13
N ARG A 68 -0.46 -12.16 17.86
CA ARG A 68 0.49 -11.99 16.75
C ARG A 68 1.04 -10.57 16.68
N LEU A 69 0.17 -9.57 16.88
CA LEU A 69 0.61 -8.18 16.91
C LEU A 69 1.71 -7.97 17.95
N PHE A 70 1.46 -8.35 19.21
CA PHE A 70 2.44 -8.15 20.28
C PHE A 70 3.71 -8.98 20.09
N ASN A 71 3.63 -10.13 19.41
CA ASN A 71 4.82 -10.87 19.01
C ASN A 71 5.65 -10.12 17.95
N ALA A 72 5.01 -9.45 17.00
CA ALA A 72 5.70 -8.66 15.97
C ALA A 72 6.47 -7.45 16.56
N MET A 73 6.07 -6.96 17.73
CA MET A 73 6.72 -5.85 18.43
C MET A 73 8.01 -6.24 19.18
N GLN A 74 8.29 -7.54 19.37
CA GLN A 74 9.38 -8.04 20.22
C GLN A 74 10.80 -7.68 19.75
N GLY A 75 10.96 -7.24 18.51
CA GLY A 75 12.26 -6.81 17.95
C GLY A 75 12.83 -5.53 18.58
N PHE A 76 12.05 -4.82 19.40
CA PHE A 76 12.47 -3.66 20.16
C PHE A 76 12.05 -3.80 21.61
N SER A 77 13.02 -3.80 22.53
CA SER A 77 12.80 -4.00 23.96
C SER A 77 12.53 -2.71 24.75
N GLY A 78 12.66 -1.54 24.10
CA GLY A 78 12.30 -0.25 24.69
C GLY A 78 10.79 -0.04 24.73
N PRO A 79 10.32 1.04 25.36
CA PRO A 79 8.89 1.30 25.55
C PRO A 79 8.18 1.60 24.24
N TRP A 80 7.05 0.91 24.04
CA TRP A 80 6.03 1.24 23.06
C TRP A 80 4.87 1.94 23.78
N ILE A 81 4.49 3.12 23.31
CA ILE A 81 3.43 3.95 23.91
C ILE A 81 2.34 4.10 22.87
N LEU A 82 1.19 3.46 23.12
CA LEU A 82 0.09 3.35 22.21
C LEU A 82 -1.14 4.07 22.75
N ILE A 83 -1.91 4.69 21.87
CA ILE A 83 -3.28 5.12 22.15
C ILE A 83 -4.26 4.42 21.20
N PRO A 84 -5.53 4.24 21.58
CA PRO A 84 -6.62 3.90 20.66
C PRO A 84 -6.90 5.02 19.64
N GLY A 85 -7.24 4.61 18.40
CA GLY A 85 -7.85 5.46 17.37
C GLY A 85 -9.37 5.24 17.26
N ASN A 86 -9.95 5.55 16.10
CA ASN A 86 -11.39 5.42 15.89
C ASN A 86 -11.83 3.98 15.54
N HIS A 87 -10.96 3.18 14.90
CA HIS A 87 -11.23 1.77 14.61
C HIS A 87 -11.16 0.89 15.85
N ASP A 88 -10.24 1.19 16.76
CA ASP A 88 -9.97 0.42 17.98
C ASP A 88 -10.22 1.22 19.27
N ALA A 89 -11.13 2.18 19.24
CA ALA A 89 -11.46 3.08 20.36
C ALA A 89 -11.60 2.34 21.70
N ALA A 90 -11.22 3.00 22.80
CA ALA A 90 -11.28 2.50 24.16
C ALA A 90 -12.71 2.37 24.69
N LEU A 91 -13.55 1.62 23.99
CA LEU A 91 -14.92 1.29 24.40
C LEU A 91 -14.90 0.38 25.64
N ALA A 92 -16.04 0.29 26.36
CA ALA A 92 -16.16 -0.54 27.56
C ALA A 92 -15.75 -2.02 27.33
N GLU A 93 -16.07 -2.58 26.15
CA GLU A 93 -15.66 -3.92 25.71
C GLU A 93 -14.76 -3.84 24.46
N SER A 94 -13.68 -3.07 24.54
CA SER A 94 -12.77 -2.89 23.42
C SER A 94 -11.81 -4.06 23.22
N VAL A 95 -11.18 -4.11 22.04
CA VAL A 95 -10.05 -5.02 21.75
C VAL A 95 -8.93 -4.87 22.79
N TRP A 96 -8.72 -3.68 23.33
CA TRP A 96 -7.71 -3.38 24.34
C TRP A 96 -8.01 -4.03 25.69
N HIS A 97 -9.26 -3.94 26.17
CA HIS A 97 -9.68 -4.64 27.38
C HIS A 97 -9.57 -6.16 27.21
N ARG A 98 -9.91 -6.66 26.02
CA ARG A 98 -9.74 -8.08 25.70
C ARG A 98 -8.25 -8.47 25.69
N ALA A 99 -7.37 -7.68 25.05
CA ALA A 99 -5.93 -7.92 25.04
C ALA A 99 -5.35 -7.99 26.46
N LYS A 100 -5.81 -7.09 27.34
CA LYS A 100 -5.42 -7.10 28.77
C LYS A 100 -5.90 -8.36 29.49
N ARG A 101 -7.18 -8.77 29.31
CA ARG A 101 -7.72 -10.02 29.89
C ARG A 101 -6.98 -11.26 29.40
N LEU A 102 -6.51 -11.26 28.15
CA LEU A 102 -5.72 -12.34 27.56
C LEU A 102 -4.28 -12.42 28.07
N GLY A 103 -3.81 -11.43 28.85
CA GLY A 103 -2.42 -11.28 29.21
C GLY A 103 -1.49 -11.20 28.00
N ALA A 104 -1.97 -10.61 26.90
CA ALA A 104 -1.23 -10.59 25.63
C ALA A 104 -0.29 -9.38 25.53
N ILE A 105 -0.49 -8.33 26.33
CA ILE A 105 0.29 -7.08 26.27
C ILE A 105 1.60 -7.30 27.03
N PRO A 106 2.78 -7.17 26.35
CA PRO A 106 4.07 -7.29 27.00
C PRO A 106 4.34 -6.14 27.98
N THR A 107 5.25 -6.34 28.92
CA THR A 107 5.56 -5.35 29.97
C THR A 107 6.21 -4.06 29.48
N HIS A 108 6.81 -4.07 28.30
CA HIS A 108 7.40 -2.88 27.65
C HIS A 108 6.42 -2.15 26.71
N VAL A 109 5.15 -2.57 26.71
CA VAL A 109 4.09 -1.94 25.92
C VAL A 109 3.07 -1.30 26.85
N GLU A 110 2.95 0.02 26.75
CA GLU A 110 1.98 0.81 27.51
C GLU A 110 0.85 1.26 26.57
N VAL A 111 -0.37 0.83 26.89
CA VAL A 111 -1.57 1.23 26.15
C VAL A 111 -2.34 2.24 27.00
N LEU A 112 -2.33 3.49 26.58
CA LEU A 112 -2.96 4.61 27.29
C LEU A 112 -4.42 4.71 26.88
N LEU A 113 -5.31 4.17 27.68
CA LEU A 113 -6.74 4.09 27.40
C LEU A 113 -7.54 5.31 27.90
N GLU A 114 -6.95 6.12 28.77
CA GLU A 114 -7.58 7.29 29.39
C GLU A 114 -6.80 8.57 29.05
N PRO A 115 -7.48 9.70 28.90
CA PRO A 115 -6.81 11.01 28.79
C PRO A 115 -5.97 11.28 30.04
N GLY A 116 -4.73 11.73 29.86
CA GLY A 116 -3.84 12.00 30.99
C GLY A 116 -2.42 12.36 30.61
N VAL A 117 -1.64 12.79 31.62
CA VAL A 117 -0.21 13.02 31.49
C VAL A 117 0.54 11.80 32.05
N TYR A 118 1.32 11.14 31.21
CA TYR A 118 2.06 9.94 31.54
C TYR A 118 3.56 10.23 31.45
N ALA A 119 4.24 10.09 32.57
CA ALA A 119 5.67 10.32 32.63
C ALA A 119 6.46 9.02 32.41
N PHE A 120 7.45 9.10 31.52
CA PHE A 120 8.44 8.05 31.27
C PHE A 120 9.85 8.59 31.52
N PRO A 121 10.26 8.72 32.80
CA PRO A 121 11.52 9.39 33.14
C PRO A 121 12.76 8.70 32.54
N GLN A 122 12.73 7.35 32.43
CA GLN A 122 13.83 6.59 31.83
C GLN A 122 14.02 6.89 30.34
N SER A 123 12.94 7.27 29.64
CA SER A 123 12.98 7.71 28.24
C SER A 123 13.05 9.22 28.10
N GLY A 124 13.06 9.97 29.20
CA GLY A 124 13.16 11.43 29.21
C GLY A 124 11.94 12.17 28.64
N ILE A 125 10.74 11.57 28.66
CA ILE A 125 9.53 12.10 28.03
C ILE A 125 8.33 12.12 28.98
N ALA A 126 7.43 13.10 28.76
CA ALA A 126 6.08 13.14 29.32
C ALA A 126 5.08 13.21 28.17
N VAL A 127 4.16 12.25 28.10
CA VAL A 127 3.16 12.11 27.02
C VAL A 127 1.82 12.62 27.52
N LEU A 128 1.26 13.63 26.86
CA LEU A 128 -0.13 14.05 26.98
C LEU A 128 -0.93 13.21 26.00
N ALA A 129 -1.67 12.24 26.50
CA ALA A 129 -2.40 11.28 25.68
C ALA A 129 -3.87 11.67 25.55
N ALA A 130 -4.38 11.74 24.32
CA ALA A 130 -5.80 11.92 24.01
C ALA A 130 -6.33 10.73 23.22
N PRO A 131 -6.49 9.55 23.87
CA PRO A 131 -7.05 8.37 23.23
C PRO A 131 -8.52 8.59 22.88
N LEU A 132 -8.99 7.97 21.80
CA LEU A 132 -10.42 7.96 21.47
C LEU A 132 -11.14 6.93 22.36
N THR A 133 -12.11 7.41 23.13
CA THR A 133 -13.00 6.57 23.96
C THR A 133 -14.33 6.25 23.26
N GLN A 134 -14.53 6.83 22.07
CA GLN A 134 -15.63 6.59 21.15
C GLN A 134 -15.13 6.77 19.72
N ARG A 135 -15.80 6.18 18.75
CA ARG A 135 -15.33 6.21 17.35
C ARG A 135 -15.29 7.60 16.76
N GLN A 136 -16.25 8.44 17.13
CA GLN A 136 -16.41 9.79 16.56
C GLN A 136 -16.81 10.76 17.65
N THR A 137 -16.27 11.96 17.61
CA THR A 137 -16.64 13.09 18.43
C THR A 137 -16.56 14.39 17.64
N SER A 138 -17.40 15.36 18.00
CA SER A 138 -17.29 16.73 17.51
C SER A 138 -16.43 17.62 18.40
N ALA A 139 -16.03 17.14 19.58
CA ALA A 139 -15.20 17.86 20.52
C ALA A 139 -13.71 17.59 20.25
N ASP A 140 -12.88 18.62 20.35
CA ASP A 140 -11.42 18.49 20.35
C ASP A 140 -10.94 17.88 21.67
N LEU A 141 -10.64 16.56 21.63
CA LEU A 141 -10.18 15.83 22.81
C LEU A 141 -8.78 16.24 23.28
N THR A 142 -8.05 17.04 22.50
CA THR A 142 -6.73 17.54 22.89
C THR A 142 -6.80 18.90 23.59
N ALA A 143 -7.98 19.53 23.72
CA ALA A 143 -8.15 20.87 24.26
C ALA A 143 -7.55 21.04 25.67
N TRP A 144 -7.60 20.00 26.50
CA TRP A 144 -7.08 20.02 27.86
C TRP A 144 -5.55 20.08 27.93
N PHE A 145 -4.83 19.78 26.84
CA PHE A 145 -3.36 19.87 26.77
C PHE A 145 -2.87 21.29 27.08
N ASP A 146 -3.65 22.33 26.74
CA ASP A 146 -3.27 23.73 26.92
C ASP A 146 -3.01 24.07 28.39
N ASN A 147 -3.74 23.45 29.31
CA ASN A 147 -3.71 23.72 30.75
C ASN A 147 -3.05 22.57 31.55
N ALA A 148 -2.64 21.51 30.88
CA ALA A 148 -2.02 20.37 31.57
C ALA A 148 -0.60 20.74 32.05
N GLU A 149 -0.24 20.28 33.22
CA GLU A 149 1.14 20.35 33.72
C GLU A 149 1.86 19.02 33.44
N SER A 150 3.15 19.07 33.18
CA SER A 150 4.01 17.90 33.01
C SER A 150 5.26 18.06 33.85
N PRO A 151 5.90 16.96 34.30
CA PRO A 151 7.13 17.01 35.06
C PRO A 151 8.22 17.83 34.34
N GLU A 152 8.94 18.66 35.09
CA GLU A 152 10.05 19.44 34.57
C GLU A 152 11.21 18.52 34.10
N GLY A 153 11.94 18.98 33.10
CA GLY A 153 13.12 18.26 32.59
C GLY A 153 12.80 17.12 31.61
N LEU A 154 11.51 16.81 31.37
CA LEU A 154 11.09 15.84 30.36
C LEU A 154 10.62 16.58 29.10
N LEU A 155 10.86 15.97 27.90
CA LEU A 155 10.24 16.45 26.65
C LEU A 155 8.72 16.28 26.77
N ARG A 156 8.00 17.33 26.40
CA ARG A 156 6.53 17.40 26.48
C ARG A 156 5.92 17.02 25.12
N LEU A 157 5.37 15.82 25.04
CA LEU A 157 4.85 15.25 23.79
C LEU A 157 3.33 15.15 23.85
N GLY A 158 2.67 15.50 22.75
CA GLY A 158 1.25 15.17 22.53
C GLY A 158 1.13 13.89 21.72
N LEU A 159 0.17 13.04 22.07
CA LEU A 159 -0.17 11.82 21.34
C LEU A 159 -1.69 11.80 21.15
N ALA A 160 -2.16 11.93 19.90
CA ALA A 160 -3.58 12.05 19.59
C ALA A 160 -3.92 11.39 18.24
N HIS A 161 -5.21 11.09 18.05
CA HIS A 161 -5.74 10.51 16.83
C HIS A 161 -6.95 11.32 16.38
N GLY A 162 -6.90 11.89 15.19
CA GLY A 162 -7.97 12.72 14.65
C GLY A 162 -7.51 13.71 13.59
N SER A 163 -8.41 14.56 13.14
CA SER A 163 -8.24 15.44 11.99
C SER A 163 -7.92 16.86 12.39
N VAL A 164 -6.78 17.39 11.92
CA VAL A 164 -6.41 18.81 12.15
C VAL A 164 -7.31 19.70 11.31
N GLN A 165 -8.00 20.62 11.99
CA GLN A 165 -8.96 21.55 11.39
C GLN A 165 -8.30 22.46 10.33
N GLY A 166 -8.99 22.63 9.18
CA GLY A 166 -8.51 23.49 8.09
C GLY A 166 -7.29 22.95 7.31
N GLN A 167 -6.87 21.70 7.56
CA GLN A 167 -5.71 21.09 6.91
C GLN A 167 -6.07 19.93 5.95
N LEU A 168 -7.29 19.44 6.01
CA LEU A 168 -7.86 18.50 5.04
C LEU A 168 -8.69 19.29 4.04
N ALA A 169 -9.07 18.66 2.91
CA ALA A 169 -9.93 19.30 1.91
C ALA A 169 -11.27 19.72 2.55
N ASP A 170 -11.79 20.89 2.17
CA ASP A 170 -12.99 21.52 2.78
C ASP A 170 -14.27 20.68 2.68
N ASP A 171 -14.28 19.65 1.84
CA ASP A 171 -15.38 18.71 1.64
C ASP A 171 -15.32 17.47 2.54
N ILE A 172 -14.28 17.35 3.38
CA ILE A 172 -14.12 16.24 4.33
C ILE A 172 -14.59 16.72 5.72
N ASP A 173 -15.83 16.41 6.06
CA ASP A 173 -16.32 16.54 7.43
C ASP A 173 -15.70 15.43 8.28
N SER A 174 -14.51 15.68 8.80
CA SER A 174 -13.74 14.68 9.55
C SER A 174 -14.11 14.76 11.03
N PRO A 175 -14.59 13.65 11.61
CA PRO A 175 -14.79 13.56 13.07
C PRO A 175 -13.45 13.67 13.80
N ASN A 176 -13.51 13.82 15.13
CA ASN A 176 -12.35 13.90 16.01
C ASN A 176 -11.43 15.10 15.69
N PRO A 177 -11.98 16.34 15.72
CA PRO A 177 -11.24 17.54 15.34
C PRO A 177 -10.11 17.84 16.33
N ILE A 178 -8.97 18.34 15.78
CA ILE A 178 -7.81 18.81 16.54
C ILE A 178 -7.49 20.24 16.08
N ALA A 179 -7.35 21.17 17.03
CA ALA A 179 -6.99 22.54 16.69
C ALA A 179 -5.61 22.62 16.01
N ALA A 180 -5.49 23.38 14.92
CA ALA A 180 -4.25 23.48 14.14
C ALA A 180 -3.07 23.99 14.96
N GLU A 181 -3.32 24.90 15.92
CA GLU A 181 -2.30 25.49 16.79
C GLU A 181 -2.05 24.69 18.08
N ARG A 182 -2.53 23.45 18.18
CA ARG A 182 -2.49 22.68 19.43
C ARG A 182 -1.08 22.53 20.00
N ALA A 183 -0.09 22.23 19.17
CA ALA A 183 1.28 22.07 19.62
C ALA A 183 1.83 23.37 20.26
N ALA A 184 1.57 24.52 19.64
CA ALA A 184 2.02 25.80 20.15
C ALA A 184 1.29 26.22 21.45
N ARG A 185 -0.05 26.12 21.48
CA ARG A 185 -0.87 26.48 22.63
C ARG A 185 -0.55 25.63 23.86
N ALA A 186 -0.37 24.34 23.66
CA ALA A 186 -0.03 23.39 24.71
C ALA A 186 1.48 23.32 25.00
N ARG A 187 2.29 24.12 24.34
CA ARG A 187 3.77 24.17 24.51
C ARG A 187 4.40 22.79 24.36
N LEU A 188 3.97 22.02 23.35
CA LEU A 188 4.51 20.70 23.07
C LEU A 188 5.85 20.82 22.33
N ASP A 189 6.80 19.94 22.66
CA ASP A 189 8.00 19.74 21.86
C ASP A 189 7.67 19.01 20.55
N TYR A 190 6.65 18.13 20.57
CA TYR A 190 6.14 17.42 19.40
C TYR A 190 4.69 16.95 19.61
N LEU A 191 3.89 16.94 18.55
CA LEU A 191 2.54 16.36 18.51
C LEU A 191 2.51 15.26 17.46
N ALA A 192 2.41 14.01 17.94
CA ALA A 192 2.28 12.80 17.13
C ALA A 192 0.82 12.53 16.82
N LEU A 193 0.45 12.47 15.53
CA LEU A 193 -0.92 12.27 15.06
C LEU A 193 -1.09 11.02 14.21
N GLY A 194 -2.24 10.36 14.33
CA GLY A 194 -2.82 9.36 13.43
C GLY A 194 -4.18 9.80 12.91
N ASP A 195 -4.84 8.97 12.08
CA ASP A 195 -6.09 9.18 11.32
C ASP A 195 -5.85 9.50 9.83
N TRP A 196 -4.84 10.26 9.51
CA TRP A 196 -4.42 10.49 8.12
C TRP A 196 -3.41 9.42 7.71
N HIS A 197 -3.82 8.51 6.83
CA HIS A 197 -3.01 7.34 6.42
C HIS A 197 -1.79 7.68 5.55
N GLY A 198 -1.54 8.95 5.26
CA GLY A 198 -0.36 9.43 4.54
C GLY A 198 0.60 10.19 5.43
N LEU A 199 1.84 10.36 4.96
CA LEU A 199 2.78 11.27 5.60
C LEU A 199 2.33 12.72 5.38
N LYS A 200 2.19 13.50 6.47
CA LYS A 200 1.85 14.91 6.36
C LYS A 200 2.48 15.73 7.49
N ARG A 201 3.19 16.76 7.11
CA ARG A 201 3.64 17.80 8.03
C ARG A 201 2.55 18.87 8.14
N ILE A 202 2.11 19.17 9.34
CA ILE A 202 1.21 20.30 9.64
C ILE A 202 2.00 21.55 9.93
N ASP A 203 2.93 21.46 10.88
CA ASP A 203 3.89 22.49 11.21
C ASP A 203 5.26 21.88 11.60
N GLU A 204 6.14 22.63 12.25
CA GLU A 204 7.47 22.15 12.65
C GLU A 204 7.43 21.07 13.74
N ARG A 205 6.34 21.00 14.52
CA ARG A 205 6.17 20.11 15.67
C ARG A 205 5.03 19.12 15.52
N THR A 206 4.15 19.30 14.55
CA THR A 206 2.92 18.52 14.37
C THR A 206 2.95 17.72 13.08
N TRP A 207 2.87 16.40 13.19
CA TRP A 207 3.01 15.50 12.05
C TRP A 207 2.05 14.31 12.13
N TYR A 208 1.57 13.90 10.97
CA TYR A 208 1.02 12.57 10.72
C TYR A 208 2.12 11.68 10.15
N SER A 209 2.32 10.51 10.75
CA SER A 209 3.26 9.52 10.22
C SER A 209 2.67 8.73 9.04
N GLY A 210 1.35 8.63 8.99
CA GLY A 210 0.64 7.73 8.11
C GLY A 210 0.75 6.26 8.49
N THR A 211 0.11 5.41 7.69
CA THR A 211 0.19 3.95 7.85
C THR A 211 1.57 3.42 7.43
N PRO A 212 2.19 2.51 8.19
CA PRO A 212 3.51 1.95 7.85
C PRO A 212 3.47 0.95 6.68
N GLU A 213 2.29 0.43 6.32
CA GLU A 213 2.09 -0.37 5.11
C GLU A 213 0.97 0.24 4.27
N GLN A 214 1.24 0.58 3.04
CA GLN A 214 0.27 1.20 2.14
C GLN A 214 -0.92 0.27 1.90
N GLU A 215 -2.15 0.81 1.73
CA GLU A 215 -3.38 0.03 1.67
C GLU A 215 -4.32 0.43 0.51
N ARG A 216 -4.00 1.48 -0.18
CA ARG A 216 -4.82 2.02 -1.27
C ARG A 216 -3.98 2.80 -2.28
N PHE A 217 -4.54 3.00 -3.46
CA PHE A 217 -3.90 3.73 -4.56
C PHE A 217 -3.95 5.25 -4.34
N LYS A 218 -3.27 5.74 -3.28
CA LYS A 218 -3.09 7.17 -3.04
C LYS A 218 -1.60 7.46 -2.94
N ASN A 219 -1.14 8.45 -3.70
CA ASN A 219 0.23 8.94 -3.59
C ASN A 219 0.31 10.01 -2.49
N ASN A 220 0.22 9.58 -1.24
CA ASN A 220 0.19 10.45 -0.05
C ASN A 220 1.35 10.20 0.92
N GLY A 221 2.39 9.48 0.48
CA GLY A 221 3.53 9.16 1.32
C GLY A 221 3.29 8.06 2.37
N ALA A 222 2.24 7.22 2.20
CA ALA A 222 2.04 6.04 3.04
C ALA A 222 3.20 5.03 2.89
N GLY A 223 3.35 4.12 3.85
CA GLY A 223 4.41 3.12 3.88
C GLY A 223 5.66 3.58 4.65
N GLN A 224 5.55 4.64 5.46
CA GLN A 224 6.66 5.24 6.17
C GLN A 224 6.43 5.28 7.69
N ALA A 225 7.51 5.51 8.43
CA ALA A 225 7.51 5.91 9.83
C ALA A 225 8.46 7.09 10.03
N LEU A 226 8.29 7.84 11.11
CA LEU A 226 9.07 9.04 11.38
C LEU A 226 10.08 8.79 12.50
N ILE A 227 11.34 9.12 12.23
CA ILE A 227 12.36 9.29 13.27
C ILE A 227 12.39 10.77 13.65
N VAL A 228 12.19 11.04 14.94
CA VAL A 228 12.07 12.39 15.51
C VAL A 228 13.25 12.61 16.42
N ASP A 229 14.19 13.48 16.00
CA ASP A 229 15.40 13.81 16.76
C ASP A 229 15.24 15.14 17.50
N PHE A 230 15.41 15.11 18.82
CA PHE A 230 15.38 16.29 19.67
C PHE A 230 16.80 16.65 20.12
N GLU A 231 17.25 17.86 19.82
CA GLU A 231 18.50 18.41 20.35
C GLU A 231 18.30 18.90 21.80
N GLN A 232 17.25 19.69 22.00
CA GLN A 232 16.83 20.17 23.31
C GLN A 232 15.34 20.48 23.37
N SER A 233 14.76 20.49 24.58
CA SER A 233 13.37 20.91 24.77
C SER A 233 13.16 22.38 24.37
N GLY A 234 11.97 22.66 23.84
CA GLY A 234 11.58 23.99 23.38
C GLY A 234 12.00 24.31 21.94
N GLN A 235 12.90 23.55 21.32
CA GLN A 235 13.24 23.68 19.91
C GLN A 235 12.45 22.70 19.04
N PRO A 236 12.12 23.06 17.78
CA PRO A 236 11.53 22.12 16.84
C PRO A 236 12.45 20.92 16.61
N PRO A 237 11.92 19.68 16.60
CA PRO A 237 12.71 18.50 16.32
C PRO A 237 13.06 18.40 14.84
N ARG A 238 14.13 17.66 14.53
CA ARG A 238 14.38 17.20 13.18
C ARG A 238 13.59 15.90 12.93
N VAL A 239 12.73 15.91 11.91
CA VAL A 239 11.89 14.76 11.54
C VAL A 239 12.40 14.18 10.23
N THR A 240 12.66 12.87 10.22
CA THR A 240 13.10 12.11 9.04
C THR A 240 12.18 10.95 8.79
N ALA A 241 11.67 10.84 7.57
CA ALA A 241 10.82 9.74 7.15
C ALA A 241 11.67 8.54 6.69
N HIS A 242 11.28 7.35 7.13
CA HIS A 242 11.90 6.08 6.78
C HIS A 242 10.89 5.15 6.12
N GLN A 243 11.25 4.59 4.95
CA GLN A 243 10.42 3.59 4.28
C GLN A 243 10.36 2.32 5.13
N VAL A 244 9.15 1.86 5.42
CA VAL A 244 8.84 0.66 6.22
C VAL A 244 7.96 -0.30 5.45
N GLY A 245 7.05 0.22 4.62
CA GLY A 245 6.13 -0.56 3.80
C GLY A 245 6.86 -1.43 2.78
N GLU A 246 6.33 -2.62 2.55
CA GLU A 246 6.85 -3.59 1.60
C GLU A 246 6.36 -3.32 0.19
N PHE A 247 5.06 -3.10 0.05
CA PHE A 247 4.44 -2.97 -1.26
C PHE A 247 4.31 -1.53 -1.70
N GLN A 248 4.69 -1.28 -2.97
CA GLN A 248 4.41 -0.01 -3.62
C GLN A 248 3.10 -0.11 -4.38
N TRP A 249 2.15 0.74 -4.03
CA TRP A 249 0.85 0.80 -4.72
C TRP A 249 0.89 1.85 -5.82
N ARG A 250 0.59 1.42 -7.06
CA ARG A 250 0.57 2.28 -8.24
C ARG A 250 -0.76 2.14 -8.97
N GLN A 251 -1.31 3.26 -9.37
CA GLN A 251 -2.49 3.30 -10.24
C GLN A 251 -2.11 4.05 -11.51
N TRP A 252 -2.30 3.39 -12.64
CA TRP A 252 -2.02 3.96 -13.94
C TRP A 252 -3.29 4.00 -14.79
N GLN A 253 -3.43 5.06 -15.58
CA GLN A 253 -4.47 5.23 -16.58
C GLN A 253 -3.76 5.64 -17.86
N GLU A 254 -3.83 4.80 -18.90
CA GLU A 254 -3.10 5.00 -20.14
C GLU A 254 -4.08 4.91 -21.31
N THR A 255 -3.83 5.74 -22.33
CA THR A 255 -4.57 5.70 -23.58
C THR A 255 -3.59 5.30 -24.68
N LEU A 256 -3.88 4.19 -25.35
CA LEU A 256 -3.08 3.65 -26.44
C LEU A 256 -3.64 4.12 -27.76
N GLY A 257 -2.81 4.58 -28.67
CA GLY A 257 -3.22 5.05 -30.00
C GLY A 257 -2.25 4.64 -31.10
N VAL A 258 -1.02 4.32 -30.74
CA VAL A 258 0.05 3.87 -31.67
C VAL A 258 0.95 2.84 -30.99
N ASP A 259 1.63 2.02 -31.77
CA ASP A 259 2.49 0.92 -31.26
C ASP A 259 3.51 1.36 -30.23
N SER A 260 4.10 2.54 -30.40
CA SER A 260 5.05 3.09 -29.43
C SER A 260 4.44 3.39 -28.05
N ASP A 261 3.11 3.46 -27.92
CA ASP A 261 2.44 3.60 -26.61
C ASP A 261 2.51 2.28 -25.86
N ILE A 262 2.35 1.15 -26.57
CA ILE A 262 2.50 -0.20 -26.01
C ILE A 262 3.94 -0.44 -25.59
N ASP A 263 4.93 -0.08 -26.42
CA ASP A 263 6.35 -0.22 -26.06
C ASP A 263 6.66 0.53 -24.77
N ARG A 264 6.24 1.78 -24.66
CA ARG A 264 6.42 2.59 -23.44
C ARG A 264 5.74 1.99 -22.21
N LEU A 265 4.54 1.43 -22.38
CA LEU A 265 3.83 0.77 -21.27
C LEU A 265 4.58 -0.49 -20.83
N ILE A 266 5.05 -1.32 -21.74
CA ILE A 266 5.85 -2.51 -21.46
C ILE A 266 7.13 -2.13 -20.72
N GLU A 267 7.91 -1.17 -21.25
CA GLU A 267 9.12 -0.68 -20.59
C GLU A 267 8.82 -0.18 -19.16
N ARG A 268 7.70 0.49 -18.97
CA ARG A 268 7.29 0.99 -17.67
C ARG A 268 6.86 -0.13 -16.71
N LEU A 269 6.20 -1.18 -17.21
CA LEU A 269 5.89 -2.39 -16.43
C LEU A 269 7.17 -3.12 -16.01
N GLU A 270 8.15 -3.24 -16.90
CA GLU A 270 9.46 -3.84 -16.63
C GLU A 270 10.26 -3.03 -15.58
N ALA A 271 10.22 -1.71 -15.67
CA ALA A 271 10.91 -0.81 -14.76
C ALA A 271 10.23 -0.64 -13.39
N LEU A 272 9.01 -1.17 -13.22
CA LEU A 272 8.30 -1.06 -11.93
C LEU A 272 9.04 -1.86 -10.85
N PRO A 273 9.46 -1.21 -9.75
CA PRO A 273 10.12 -1.91 -8.66
C PRO A 273 9.23 -2.99 -8.03
N ALA A 274 9.74 -4.19 -7.91
CA ALA A 274 9.04 -5.30 -7.25
C ALA A 274 9.39 -5.36 -5.75
N PRO A 275 8.45 -5.85 -4.90
CA PRO A 275 7.07 -6.17 -5.24
C PRO A 275 6.15 -4.94 -5.23
N ALA A 276 5.21 -4.88 -6.16
CA ALA A 276 4.22 -3.81 -6.25
C ALA A 276 2.78 -4.34 -6.25
N VAL A 277 1.83 -3.44 -5.96
CA VAL A 277 0.40 -3.62 -6.20
C VAL A 277 0.02 -2.60 -7.26
N LEU A 278 -0.37 -3.08 -8.43
CA LEU A 278 -0.69 -2.26 -9.60
C LEU A 278 -2.18 -2.34 -9.92
N ALA A 279 -2.81 -1.17 -10.16
CA ALA A 279 -4.08 -1.07 -10.85
C ALA A 279 -3.87 -0.31 -12.16
N LEU A 280 -4.27 -0.89 -13.28
CA LEU A 280 -4.03 -0.38 -14.62
C LEU A 280 -5.35 -0.32 -15.41
N ASN A 281 -5.74 0.88 -15.84
CA ASN A 281 -6.87 1.06 -16.71
C ASN A 281 -6.35 1.50 -18.10
N LEU A 282 -6.69 0.73 -19.13
CA LEU A 282 -6.27 0.97 -20.50
C LEU A 282 -7.46 1.33 -21.37
N ALA A 283 -7.28 2.34 -22.19
CA ALA A 283 -8.26 2.80 -23.16
C ALA A 283 -7.60 3.04 -24.52
N GLY A 284 -8.39 3.29 -25.56
CA GLY A 284 -7.91 3.61 -26.89
C GLY A 284 -7.98 2.43 -27.85
N ASP A 285 -7.01 2.32 -28.75
CA ASP A 285 -7.03 1.34 -29.84
C ASP A 285 -5.70 0.58 -29.90
N THR A 286 -5.75 -0.69 -30.30
CA THR A 286 -4.57 -1.53 -30.55
C THR A 286 -4.87 -2.55 -31.65
N ASP A 287 -3.86 -2.99 -32.38
CA ASP A 287 -3.96 -4.10 -33.31
C ASP A 287 -3.83 -5.47 -32.60
N LEU A 288 -3.92 -6.56 -33.34
CA LEU A 288 -3.80 -7.92 -32.79
C LEU A 288 -2.41 -8.19 -32.20
N ALA A 289 -1.36 -7.73 -32.88
CA ALA A 289 0.00 -7.95 -32.45
C ALA A 289 0.32 -7.18 -31.16
N GLY A 290 -0.09 -5.91 -31.10
CA GLY A 290 0.05 -5.05 -29.92
C GLY A 290 -0.72 -5.60 -28.74
N HIS A 291 -1.96 -6.04 -28.92
CA HIS A 291 -2.77 -6.66 -27.87
C HIS A 291 -2.08 -7.90 -27.26
N GLN A 292 -1.51 -8.77 -28.11
CA GLN A 292 -0.84 -9.97 -27.61
C GLN A 292 0.43 -9.64 -26.83
N ARG A 293 1.25 -8.69 -27.33
CA ARG A 293 2.43 -8.20 -26.60
C ARG A 293 2.03 -7.62 -25.22
N LEU A 294 0.91 -6.88 -25.18
CA LEU A 294 0.39 -6.35 -23.94
C LEU A 294 -0.03 -7.45 -22.97
N ILE A 295 -0.81 -8.44 -23.41
CA ILE A 295 -1.25 -9.55 -22.56
C ILE A 295 -0.06 -10.35 -22.03
N GLN A 296 0.95 -10.60 -22.85
CA GLN A 296 2.18 -11.25 -22.40
C GLN A 296 2.90 -10.42 -21.33
N ALA A 297 3.07 -9.12 -21.54
CA ALA A 297 3.71 -8.24 -20.56
C ALA A 297 2.94 -8.14 -19.24
N LEU A 298 1.61 -8.15 -19.31
CA LEU A 298 0.76 -8.20 -18.10
C LEU A 298 0.94 -9.50 -17.34
N ALA A 299 0.96 -10.65 -18.03
CA ALA A 299 1.21 -11.95 -17.39
C ALA A 299 2.62 -12.02 -16.74
N GLU A 300 3.65 -11.46 -17.38
CA GLU A 300 4.99 -11.34 -16.80
C GLU A 300 5.02 -10.40 -15.60
N ALA A 301 4.23 -9.31 -15.63
CA ALA A 301 4.08 -8.40 -14.49
C ALA A 301 3.35 -9.09 -13.31
N GLU A 302 2.28 -9.86 -13.56
CA GLU A 302 1.59 -10.67 -12.54
C GLU A 302 2.54 -11.65 -11.85
N ALA A 303 3.46 -12.27 -12.58
CA ALA A 303 4.43 -13.19 -12.01
C ALA A 303 5.48 -12.50 -11.12
N ARG A 304 5.78 -11.21 -11.34
CA ARG A 304 6.80 -10.44 -10.60
C ARG A 304 6.27 -9.66 -9.43
N HIS A 305 5.03 -9.20 -9.51
CA HIS A 305 4.44 -8.28 -8.54
C HIS A 305 3.46 -8.98 -7.61
N ARG A 306 3.09 -8.31 -6.52
CA ARG A 306 2.17 -8.89 -5.54
C ARG A 306 0.76 -9.02 -6.08
N SER A 307 0.32 -8.03 -6.83
CA SER A 307 -0.99 -8.04 -7.50
C SER A 307 -0.95 -7.07 -8.68
N VAL A 308 -1.49 -7.50 -9.80
CA VAL A 308 -1.70 -6.66 -10.99
C VAL A 308 -3.18 -6.78 -11.37
N GLN A 309 -3.92 -5.71 -11.15
CA GLN A 309 -5.31 -5.61 -11.56
C GLN A 309 -5.37 -4.71 -12.81
N TYR A 310 -5.97 -5.19 -13.89
CA TYR A 310 -6.10 -4.39 -15.09
C TYR A 310 -7.53 -4.43 -15.64
N ASP A 311 -7.93 -3.32 -16.23
CA ASP A 311 -9.18 -3.15 -16.95
C ASP A 311 -8.88 -2.76 -18.39
N LEU A 312 -9.27 -3.63 -19.32
CA LEU A 312 -9.13 -3.47 -20.76
C LEU A 312 -10.48 -3.15 -21.43
N SER A 313 -11.54 -2.93 -20.67
CA SER A 313 -12.90 -2.76 -21.21
C SER A 313 -13.02 -1.56 -22.18
N ALA A 314 -12.20 -0.53 -21.99
CA ALA A 314 -12.14 0.65 -22.85
C ALA A 314 -11.05 0.56 -23.95
N LEU A 315 -10.36 -0.57 -24.08
CA LEU A 315 -9.35 -0.82 -25.12
C LEU A 315 -10.01 -1.54 -26.30
N ARG A 316 -10.06 -0.89 -27.46
CA ARG A 316 -10.65 -1.45 -28.67
C ARG A 316 -9.61 -2.16 -29.52
N LEU A 317 -9.96 -3.35 -30.01
CA LEU A 317 -9.13 -4.10 -30.92
C LEU A 317 -9.45 -3.67 -32.37
N GLN A 318 -8.45 -3.16 -33.08
CA GLN A 318 -8.55 -2.76 -34.48
C GLN A 318 -7.54 -3.53 -35.32
N PRO A 319 -7.89 -4.77 -35.77
CA PRO A 319 -6.99 -5.54 -36.62
C PRO A 319 -6.61 -4.79 -37.88
N THR A 320 -5.33 -4.76 -38.21
CA THR A 320 -4.82 -4.17 -39.47
C THR A 320 -4.97 -5.12 -40.65
N ASP A 321 -4.83 -4.61 -41.87
CA ASP A 321 -4.80 -5.48 -43.06
C ASP A 321 -3.63 -6.46 -43.01
N ALA A 322 -2.53 -6.09 -42.37
CA ALA A 322 -1.38 -6.96 -42.14
C ALA A 322 -1.71 -8.10 -41.14
N ASP A 323 -2.47 -7.81 -40.06
CA ASP A 323 -2.95 -8.84 -39.14
C ASP A 323 -3.86 -9.84 -39.84
N VAL A 324 -4.80 -9.36 -40.64
CA VAL A 324 -5.71 -10.21 -41.43
C VAL A 324 -4.93 -11.06 -42.44
N ALA A 325 -3.95 -10.48 -43.13
CA ALA A 325 -3.08 -11.21 -44.06
C ALA A 325 -2.19 -12.24 -43.35
N ALA A 326 -1.68 -11.89 -42.15
CA ALA A 326 -0.87 -12.80 -41.34
C ALA A 326 -1.65 -14.00 -40.78
N LEU A 327 -2.98 -13.89 -40.65
CA LEU A 327 -3.86 -14.96 -40.25
C LEU A 327 -4.21 -15.93 -41.37
N ASP A 328 -3.75 -15.66 -42.61
CA ASP A 328 -4.09 -16.45 -43.82
C ASP A 328 -5.63 -16.65 -43.94
N ALA A 329 -6.39 -15.60 -43.54
CA ALA A 329 -7.85 -15.64 -43.43
C ALA A 329 -8.46 -15.28 -44.77
N ASP A 330 -8.36 -16.19 -45.76
CA ASP A 330 -9.02 -16.05 -47.06
C ASP A 330 -10.53 -16.37 -47.00
N GLY A 331 -11.32 -15.66 -47.78
CA GLY A 331 -12.74 -15.93 -47.95
C GLY A 331 -13.61 -15.60 -46.73
N TYR A 332 -14.42 -16.57 -46.24
CA TYR A 332 -15.42 -16.36 -45.20
C TYR A 332 -14.85 -15.79 -43.89
N LEU A 333 -13.64 -16.14 -43.47
CA LEU A 333 -13.01 -15.62 -42.24
C LEU A 333 -12.67 -14.14 -42.38
N GLY A 334 -12.21 -13.68 -43.53
CA GLY A 334 -12.00 -12.26 -43.82
C GLY A 334 -13.30 -11.48 -43.68
N ASP A 335 -14.40 -11.97 -44.31
CA ASP A 335 -15.73 -11.34 -44.24
C ASP A 335 -16.22 -11.24 -42.76
N VAL A 336 -16.01 -12.26 -41.91
CA VAL A 336 -16.38 -12.27 -40.50
C VAL A 336 -15.58 -11.21 -39.71
N ILE A 337 -14.28 -11.11 -39.97
CA ILE A 337 -13.43 -10.09 -39.33
C ILE A 337 -13.91 -8.67 -39.67
N ASP A 338 -14.23 -8.42 -40.95
CA ASP A 338 -14.71 -7.12 -41.38
C ASP A 338 -16.08 -6.78 -40.76
N GLU A 339 -16.97 -7.76 -40.64
CA GLU A 339 -18.26 -7.58 -39.95
C GLU A 339 -18.10 -7.26 -38.47
N LEU A 340 -17.24 -8.00 -37.76
CA LEU A 340 -16.95 -7.76 -36.33
C LEU A 340 -16.31 -6.36 -36.13
N ARG A 341 -15.42 -5.91 -37.01
CA ARG A 341 -14.88 -4.54 -37.00
C ARG A 341 -15.99 -3.49 -37.17
N ALA A 342 -16.89 -3.68 -38.11
CA ALA A 342 -17.99 -2.79 -38.35
C ALA A 342 -18.92 -2.69 -37.12
N GLN A 343 -19.24 -3.82 -36.50
CA GLN A 343 -20.07 -3.86 -35.29
C GLN A 343 -19.38 -3.18 -34.10
N GLN A 344 -18.10 -3.42 -33.89
CA GLN A 344 -17.32 -2.76 -32.84
C GLN A 344 -17.30 -1.23 -33.02
N SER A 345 -17.13 -0.76 -34.23
CA SER A 345 -17.10 0.69 -34.56
C SER A 345 -18.45 1.37 -34.37
N LEU A 346 -19.56 0.67 -34.59
CA LEU A 346 -20.91 1.23 -34.54
C LEU A 346 -21.56 1.24 -33.17
N HIS A 347 -21.23 0.28 -32.29
CA HIS A 347 -22.00 0.01 -31.09
C HIS A 347 -21.14 -0.09 -29.81
N ASP A 348 -19.81 0.10 -29.89
CA ASP A 348 -18.87 -0.18 -28.76
C ASP A 348 -19.10 -1.57 -28.16
N ASP A 349 -19.34 -2.57 -29.04
CA ASP A 349 -19.80 -3.89 -28.68
C ASP A 349 -18.67 -4.75 -28.09
N GLU A 350 -18.75 -5.04 -26.79
CA GLU A 350 -17.81 -5.87 -26.06
C GLU A 350 -17.74 -7.30 -26.64
N ALA A 351 -18.86 -7.85 -27.07
CA ALA A 351 -18.91 -9.20 -27.64
C ALA A 351 -18.15 -9.31 -28.96
N SER A 352 -18.24 -8.28 -29.83
CA SER A 352 -17.47 -8.23 -31.08
C SER A 352 -15.97 -8.11 -30.84
N ARG A 353 -15.56 -7.37 -29.81
CA ARG A 353 -14.16 -7.27 -29.37
C ARG A 353 -13.63 -8.62 -28.89
N ASP A 354 -14.35 -9.27 -27.99
CA ASP A 354 -13.96 -10.56 -27.45
C ASP A 354 -13.92 -11.64 -28.54
N ALA A 355 -14.84 -11.59 -29.49
CA ALA A 355 -14.85 -12.47 -30.65
C ALA A 355 -13.61 -12.27 -31.54
N LEU A 356 -13.18 -11.03 -31.78
CA LEU A 356 -11.94 -10.74 -32.54
C LEU A 356 -10.69 -11.27 -31.82
N VAL A 357 -10.60 -11.10 -30.50
CA VAL A 357 -9.49 -11.61 -29.69
C VAL A 357 -9.44 -13.14 -29.73
N LEU A 358 -10.59 -13.81 -29.54
CA LEU A 358 -10.70 -15.27 -29.61
C LEU A 358 -10.37 -15.82 -30.98
N LEU A 359 -10.88 -15.17 -32.04
CA LEU A 359 -10.61 -15.56 -33.43
C LEU A 359 -9.13 -15.44 -33.76
N ALA A 360 -8.48 -14.34 -33.33
CA ALA A 360 -7.06 -14.13 -33.50
C ALA A 360 -6.22 -15.18 -32.77
N GLY A 361 -6.58 -15.53 -31.54
CA GLY A 361 -5.93 -16.60 -30.76
C GLY A 361 -6.04 -17.97 -31.45
N LEU A 362 -7.24 -18.35 -31.88
CA LEU A 362 -7.49 -19.63 -32.53
C LEU A 362 -6.79 -19.76 -33.89
N LEU A 363 -6.72 -18.69 -34.65
CA LEU A 363 -6.05 -18.70 -35.94
C LEU A 363 -4.53 -18.83 -35.80
N ARG A 364 -3.94 -18.23 -34.75
CA ARG A 364 -2.52 -18.37 -34.44
C ARG A 364 -2.12 -19.75 -33.94
N GLU A 365 -2.92 -20.40 -33.13
CA GLU A 365 -2.68 -21.78 -32.71
C GLU A 365 -2.68 -22.77 -33.88
N ARG A 366 -3.33 -22.41 -35.00
CA ARG A 366 -3.37 -23.22 -36.23
C ARG A 366 -2.23 -22.94 -37.19
N LEU A 367 -1.52 -21.83 -37.08
CA LEU A 367 -0.31 -21.60 -37.89
C LEU A 367 0.77 -22.57 -37.41
N PRO A 368 1.23 -23.52 -38.23
CA PRO A 368 2.24 -24.47 -37.80
C PRO A 368 3.51 -23.72 -37.42
N GLN A 369 4.19 -24.18 -36.38
CA GLN A 369 5.55 -23.77 -36.00
C GLN A 369 6.52 -24.17 -37.15
N ALA A 370 6.41 -23.55 -38.30
CA ALA A 370 7.21 -23.82 -39.48
C ALA A 370 8.64 -23.31 -39.39
N ALA A 371 9.02 -22.67 -38.28
CA ALA A 371 10.37 -22.14 -38.09
C ALA A 371 11.29 -23.01 -37.22
N SER A 372 10.77 -24.04 -36.52
CA SER A 372 11.62 -24.93 -35.68
C SER A 372 12.15 -26.16 -36.39
N SER A 373 11.58 -26.55 -37.56
CA SER A 373 11.99 -27.75 -38.29
C SER A 373 13.13 -27.51 -39.32
N ALA A 374 13.53 -26.28 -39.57
CA ALA A 374 14.61 -25.98 -40.48
C ALA A 374 16.00 -26.07 -39.82
N GLU A 375 16.10 -25.93 -38.51
CA GLU A 375 17.40 -26.08 -37.79
C GLU A 375 17.71 -27.52 -37.39
N GLU A 376 16.71 -28.38 -37.17
CA GLU A 376 16.97 -29.81 -36.91
C GLU A 376 17.35 -30.61 -38.15
N SER A 377 16.95 -30.19 -39.36
CA SER A 377 17.38 -30.86 -40.60
C SER A 377 18.83 -30.54 -41.03
N ALA A 378 19.42 -29.46 -40.51
CA ALA A 378 20.81 -29.09 -40.84
C ALA A 378 21.86 -29.77 -39.93
N LEU A 379 21.46 -30.35 -38.80
CA LEU A 379 22.32 -31.05 -37.86
C LEU A 379 22.37 -32.57 -38.04
N GLY A 380 21.52 -33.13 -38.91
CA GLY A 380 21.42 -34.58 -39.17
C GLY A 380 22.19 -35.14 -40.36
N MET A 381 22.97 -34.34 -41.11
CA MET A 381 23.67 -34.80 -42.33
C MET A 381 25.21 -34.65 -42.28
N GLY A 382 25.81 -34.87 -41.15
CA GLY A 382 27.24 -34.71 -41.02
C GLY A 382 27.94 -35.67 -40.09
N THR A 383 27.65 -37.00 -40.16
CA THR A 383 28.55 -38.04 -39.60
C THR A 383 28.17 -39.42 -40.06
N LEU A 384 28.57 -39.76 -41.30
CA LEU A 384 28.75 -41.15 -41.74
C LEU A 384 29.75 -41.12 -42.87
N GLU A 385 31.03 -41.24 -42.53
CA GLU A 385 32.12 -41.82 -43.36
C GLU A 385 33.45 -41.69 -42.60
N ARG A 386 33.89 -42.80 -42.06
CA ARG A 386 35.24 -43.33 -42.04
C ARG A 386 35.62 -44.02 -40.75
N GLU A 387 35.29 -45.27 -40.69
CA GLU A 387 36.12 -46.30 -40.06
C GLU A 387 36.38 -47.37 -41.11
N ASP A 388 37.60 -47.38 -41.62
CA ASP A 388 38.29 -48.56 -42.00
C ASP A 388 39.79 -48.23 -42.24
N ASN A 389 40.65 -49.06 -41.62
CA ASN A 389 42.10 -49.26 -41.79
C ASN A 389 43.05 -48.60 -40.81
N ALA A 390 43.42 -49.35 -39.79
CA ALA A 390 44.69 -50.00 -39.45
C ALA A 390 44.72 -50.34 -37.95
#